data_a72601afcebd4247c68378cbbf2b250c
#
_entry.id   a72601afcebd4247c68378cbbf2b250c
#
_cell.length_a   1.000
_cell.length_b   1.000
_cell.length_c   1.000
_cell.angle_alpha   90.00
_cell.angle_beta   90.00
_cell.angle_gamma   90.00
#
_symmetry.space_group_name_H-M   'P 1'
#
loop_
_entity.id
_entity.type
_entity.pdbx_description
1 polymer ?
#
loop_
_entity_poly.entity_id
_entity_poly.type
_entity_poly.pdbx_seq_one_letter_code
_entity_poly.pdbx_strand_id
1 'polypeptide(L)' 'GLGLKDAAIIAFFVTAILLIIFAVAAGDGLLGELQYMLAGFFLFYLIFWLMIAWVF' A
#
# COMPACT_ATOMS: atom_id res chain seq x y z
N GLY A 1 -18.34 10.91 -2.99
CA GLY A 1 -17.02 10.41 -2.65
C GLY A 1 -15.97 10.71 -3.69
N LEU A 2 -14.76 10.31 -3.41
CA LEU A 2 -13.65 10.46 -4.34
C LEU A 2 -13.86 9.57 -5.56
N GLY A 3 -13.45 10.09 -6.73
CA GLY A 3 -13.45 9.27 -7.93
C GLY A 3 -12.42 8.15 -7.83
N LEU A 4 -12.60 7.13 -8.67
CA LEU A 4 -11.68 5.98 -8.67
C LEU A 4 -10.23 6.40 -8.94
N LYS A 5 -10.04 7.39 -9.81
CA LYS A 5 -8.70 7.87 -10.14
C LYS A 5 -8.03 8.52 -8.93
N ASP A 6 -8.73 9.40 -8.25
CA ASP A 6 -8.18 10.09 -7.08
C ASP A 6 -7.94 9.12 -5.93
N ALA A 7 -8.87 8.19 -5.73
CA ALA A 7 -8.70 7.15 -4.73
C ALA A 7 -7.48 6.27 -5.01
N ALA A 8 -7.20 5.98 -6.28
CA ALA A 8 -6.03 5.21 -6.66
C ALA A 8 -4.73 5.92 -6.31
N ILE A 9 -4.66 7.23 -6.55
CA ILE A 9 -3.49 8.02 -6.21
C ILE A 9 -3.27 8.04 -4.69
N ILE A 10 -4.31 8.29 -3.94
CA ILE A 10 -4.24 8.31 -2.48
C ILE A 10 -3.85 6.94 -1.93
N ALA A 11 -4.46 5.89 -2.46
CA ALA A 11 -4.15 4.53 -2.04
C ALA A 11 -2.69 4.16 -2.30
N PHE A 12 -2.14 4.62 -3.43
CA PHE A 12 -0.73 4.39 -3.73
C PHE A 12 0.17 4.97 -2.65
N PHE A 13 -0.03 6.23 -2.30
CA PHE A 13 0.79 6.88 -1.27
C PHE A 13 0.59 6.24 0.09
N VAL A 14 -0.63 5.94 0.48
CA VAL A 14 -0.92 5.29 1.76
C VAL A 14 -0.22 3.94 1.83
N THR A 15 -0.32 3.13 0.79
CA THR A 15 0.31 1.82 0.75
C THR A 15 1.83 1.92 0.79
N ALA A 16 2.40 2.86 0.03
CA ALA A 16 3.84 3.07 0.01
C ALA A 16 4.38 3.48 1.39
N ILE A 17 3.70 4.41 2.04
CA ILE A 17 4.09 4.86 3.37
C ILE A 17 4.00 3.70 4.38
N LEU A 18 2.93 2.93 4.31
CA LEU A 18 2.73 1.80 5.20
C LEU A 18 3.86 0.77 5.04
N LEU A 19 4.24 0.46 3.79
CA LEU A 19 5.31 -0.47 3.53
C LEU A 19 6.67 0.06 3.97
N ILE A 20 6.91 1.36 3.81
CA ILE A 20 8.15 1.98 4.32
C ILE A 20 8.22 1.85 5.83
N ILE A 21 7.13 2.07 6.53
CA ILE A 21 7.06 1.92 7.98
C ILE A 21 7.37 0.46 8.37
N PHE A 22 6.76 -0.50 7.70
CA PHE A 22 7.06 -1.91 7.94
C PHE A 22 8.52 -2.25 7.66
N ALA A 23 9.05 -1.67 6.59
CA ALA A 23 10.46 -1.86 6.22
C ALA A 23 11.40 -1.42 7.33
N VAL A 24 11.18 -0.23 7.86
CA VAL A 24 12.00 0.32 8.94
C VAL A 24 11.84 -0.52 10.20
N ALA A 25 10.62 -0.93 10.52
CA ALA A 25 10.34 -1.71 11.72
C ALA A 25 10.94 -3.11 11.66
N ALA A 26 10.97 -3.71 10.48
CA ALA A 26 11.50 -5.07 10.30
C ALA A 26 13.03 -5.13 10.30
N GLY A 27 13.69 -4.02 10.04
CA GLY A 27 15.15 -3.97 10.05
C GLY A 27 15.79 -4.61 8.83
N ASP A 28 16.78 -5.45 9.02
CA ASP A 28 17.67 -5.95 7.96
C ASP A 28 17.07 -7.06 7.09
N GLY A 29 15.92 -7.59 7.42
CA GLY A 29 15.36 -8.74 6.72
C GLY A 29 14.69 -8.46 5.38
N LEU A 30 14.67 -7.20 4.94
CA LEU A 30 13.84 -6.79 3.83
C LEU A 30 14.32 -7.22 2.46
N LEU A 31 15.64 -7.30 2.27
CA LEU A 31 16.18 -7.65 0.95
C LEU A 31 15.79 -9.05 0.50
N GLY A 32 15.71 -9.98 1.45
CA GLY A 32 15.28 -11.33 1.16
C GLY A 32 13.77 -11.49 0.96
N GLU A 33 13.02 -10.51 1.42
CA GLU A 33 11.55 -10.54 1.40
C GLU A 33 10.94 -9.58 0.39
N LEU A 34 11.76 -8.99 -0.48
CA LEU A 34 11.31 -7.99 -1.43
C LEU A 34 10.14 -8.48 -2.29
N GLN A 35 10.21 -9.72 -2.75
CA GLN A 35 9.13 -10.30 -3.57
C GLN A 35 7.81 -10.40 -2.80
N TYR A 36 7.89 -10.71 -1.51
CA TYR A 36 6.70 -10.76 -0.65
C TYR A 36 6.15 -9.36 -0.39
N MET A 37 7.03 -8.38 -0.30
CA MET A 37 6.62 -6.99 -0.14
C MET A 37 5.88 -6.48 -1.38
N LEU A 38 6.33 -6.85 -2.58
CA LEU A 38 5.65 -6.46 -3.80
C LEU A 38 4.27 -7.07 -3.88
N ALA A 39 4.14 -8.35 -3.54
CA ALA A 39 2.84 -9.01 -3.49
C ALA A 39 1.93 -8.37 -2.45
N GLY A 40 2.48 -8.05 -1.28
CA GLY A 40 1.75 -7.36 -0.23
C GLY A 40 1.32 -5.96 -0.65
N PHE A 41 2.19 -5.24 -1.39
CA PHE A 41 1.84 -3.93 -1.92
C PHE A 41 0.60 -4.01 -2.79
N PHE A 42 0.56 -4.95 -3.73
CA PHE A 42 -0.61 -5.11 -4.59
C PHE A 42 -1.87 -5.39 -3.80
N LEU A 43 -1.77 -6.30 -2.84
CA LEU A 43 -2.92 -6.69 -2.04
C LEU A 43 -3.45 -5.50 -1.23
N PHE A 44 -2.59 -4.84 -0.49
CA PHE A 44 -2.99 -3.69 0.31
C PHE A 44 -3.44 -2.51 -0.55
N TYR A 45 -2.79 -2.30 -1.69
CA TYR A 45 -3.17 -1.26 -2.63
C TYR A 45 -4.61 -1.44 -3.09
N LEU A 46 -4.96 -2.65 -3.52
CA LEU A 46 -6.32 -2.93 -3.97
C LEU A 46 -7.34 -2.72 -2.86
N ILE A 47 -7.03 -3.18 -1.67
CA ILE A 47 -7.91 -3.02 -0.52
C ILE A 47 -8.10 -1.53 -0.19
N PHE A 48 -7.02 -0.77 -0.09
CA PHE A 48 -7.10 0.65 0.23
C PHE A 48 -7.78 1.44 -0.87
N TRP A 49 -7.49 1.10 -2.13
CA TRP A 49 -8.12 1.77 -3.27
C TRP A 49 -9.64 1.63 -3.22
N LEU A 50 -10.12 0.41 -3.09
CA LEU A 50 -11.55 0.15 -3.04
C LEU A 50 -12.19 0.76 -1.80
N MET A 51 -11.51 0.70 -0.67
CA MET A 51 -12.02 1.26 0.57
C MET A 51 -12.12 2.78 0.51
N ILE A 52 -11.08 3.44 0.02
CA ILE A 52 -11.07 4.89 -0.12
C ILE A 52 -12.13 5.35 -1.12
N ALA A 53 -12.23 4.66 -2.25
CA ALA A 53 -13.24 4.98 -3.25
C ALA A 53 -14.66 4.82 -2.72
N TRP A 54 -14.86 3.86 -1.83
CA TRP A 54 -16.17 3.62 -1.24
C TRP A 54 -16.50 4.63 -0.15
N VAL A 55 -15.56 4.83 0.80
CA VAL A 55 -15.81 5.62 2.00
C VAL A 55 -15.74 7.12 1.73
N PHE A 56 -14.81 7.52 0.92
CA PHE A 56 -14.57 8.94 0.62
C PHE A 56 -14.97 9.31 -0.79
#